data_e4a6d16f0f27077f0487450c5759bb07
#
_entry.id   e4a6d16f0f27077f0487450c5759bb07
#
_cell.length_a   1.000
_cell.length_b   1.000
_cell.length_c   1.000
_cell.angle_alpha   90.00
_cell.angle_beta   90.00
_cell.angle_gamma   90.00
#
_symmetry.space_group_name_H-M   'P 1'
#
loop_
_entity.id
_entity.type
_entity.pdbx_description
1 polymer ?
#
loop_
_entity_poly.entity_id
_entity_poly.type
_entity_poly.pdbx_seq_one_letter_code
_entity_poly.pdbx_strand_id
1 'polypeptide(L)'
;MAGRKILMLVGDFGEDYEIMVPFQALTMVGHTVHAACPGKKTGEAIRTAIHDFEGDQTYSEKRGHNFQLNATFDEIRPQDYDALVLPGGRAPEYLRLTPRVLELTRHFADSGKPIAAICHGLQILSAAGVLKGRTCTAYPAVGPEVSAAGGNYKAIPVDQAIVDGNLVSAPAWPAHPQWLAKFLDVLGTHISHEKPAALRAAS
;
A
#
# COMPACT_ATOMS: atom_id res chain seq x y z
N MET A 1 -9.29 -15.20 15.07
CA MET A 1 -7.87 -15.36 14.64
C MET A 1 -7.09 -14.12 15.08
N ALA A 2 -5.81 -14.26 15.39
CA ALA A 2 -4.96 -13.10 15.71
C ALA A 2 -4.82 -12.20 14.48
N GLY A 3 -4.70 -10.87 14.70
CA GLY A 3 -4.44 -9.91 13.63
C GLY A 3 -3.12 -10.21 12.90
N ARG A 4 -3.01 -9.78 11.65
CA ARG A 4 -1.78 -9.92 10.84
C ARG A 4 -0.79 -8.84 11.21
N LYS A 5 0.50 -9.13 11.04
CA LYS A 5 1.58 -8.16 11.14
C LYS A 5 1.98 -7.68 9.75
N ILE A 6 1.75 -6.41 9.46
CA ILE A 6 1.87 -5.82 8.13
C ILE A 6 3.05 -4.84 8.12
N LEU A 7 3.95 -4.98 7.14
CA LEU A 7 4.98 -4.00 6.86
C LEU A 7 4.43 -2.96 5.88
N MET A 8 4.59 -1.69 6.21
CA MET A 8 4.32 -0.57 5.30
C MET A 8 5.62 0.18 5.03
N LEU A 9 6.07 0.21 3.79
CA LEU A 9 7.27 0.96 3.39
C LEU A 9 6.86 2.35 2.96
N VAL A 10 7.37 3.35 3.66
CA VAL A 10 7.03 4.77 3.46
C VAL A 10 8.28 5.62 3.31
N GLY A 11 8.14 6.83 2.78
CA GLY A 11 9.23 7.78 2.62
C GLY A 11 8.73 9.21 2.58
N ASP A 12 9.66 10.18 2.61
CA ASP A 12 9.32 11.59 2.48
C ASP A 12 8.58 11.85 1.15
N PHE A 13 7.55 12.69 1.20
CA PHE A 13 6.64 13.02 0.10
C PHE A 13 5.83 11.83 -0.46
N GLY A 14 5.62 10.79 0.35
CA GLY A 14 4.56 9.81 0.12
C GLY A 14 3.20 10.48 0.21
N GLU A 15 2.22 9.96 -0.56
CA GLU A 15 0.86 10.51 -0.56
C GLU A 15 0.23 10.38 0.82
N ASP A 16 -0.30 11.50 1.33
CA ASP A 16 -0.82 11.63 2.70
C ASP A 16 -1.94 10.61 2.99
N TYR A 17 -2.98 10.57 2.13
CA TYR A 17 -4.07 9.61 2.29
C TYR A 17 -3.63 8.16 2.12
N GLU A 18 -2.71 7.90 1.18
CA GLU A 18 -2.26 6.53 0.90
C GLU A 18 -1.37 5.96 2.01
N ILE A 19 -0.87 6.80 2.91
CA ILE A 19 -0.18 6.41 4.13
C ILE A 19 -1.14 6.36 5.32
N MET A 20 -1.85 7.47 5.59
CA MET A 20 -2.68 7.63 6.79
C MET A 20 -3.88 6.69 6.82
N VAL A 21 -4.64 6.63 5.72
CA VAL A 21 -5.89 5.84 5.67
C VAL A 21 -5.63 4.35 5.83
N PRO A 22 -4.75 3.70 5.04
CA PRO A 22 -4.49 2.27 5.23
C PRO A 22 -3.83 1.97 6.58
N PHE A 23 -2.94 2.82 7.09
CA PHE A 23 -2.35 2.63 8.42
C PHE A 23 -3.42 2.57 9.51
N GLN A 24 -4.34 3.54 9.52
CA GLN A 24 -5.40 3.62 10.52
C GLN A 24 -6.47 2.54 10.32
N ALA A 25 -6.91 2.30 9.08
CA ALA A 25 -7.94 1.31 8.79
C ALA A 25 -7.50 -0.11 9.13
N LEU A 26 -6.28 -0.50 8.74
CA LEU A 26 -5.73 -1.82 9.05
C LEU A 26 -5.52 -2.01 10.56
N THR A 27 -5.09 -0.94 11.26
CA THR A 27 -4.97 -0.95 12.72
C THR A 27 -6.34 -1.07 13.40
N MET A 28 -7.34 -0.33 12.92
CA MET A 28 -8.72 -0.34 13.43
C MET A 28 -9.33 -1.75 13.39
N VAL A 29 -9.06 -2.52 12.34
CA VAL A 29 -9.59 -3.90 12.22
C VAL A 29 -8.73 -4.95 12.92
N GLY A 30 -7.75 -4.53 13.75
CA GLY A 30 -6.99 -5.41 14.64
C GLY A 30 -5.68 -5.96 14.06
N HIS A 31 -5.18 -5.42 12.95
CA HIS A 31 -3.84 -5.74 12.46
C HIS A 31 -2.77 -4.88 13.16
N THR A 32 -1.54 -5.39 13.22
CA THR A 32 -0.37 -4.62 13.62
C THR A 32 0.31 -4.08 12.37
N VAL A 33 0.36 -2.75 12.21
CA VAL A 33 1.01 -2.11 11.06
C VAL A 33 2.32 -1.46 11.51
N HIS A 34 3.43 -1.89 10.92
CA HIS A 34 4.74 -1.28 11.10
C HIS A 34 5.10 -0.44 9.88
N ALA A 35 5.20 0.86 10.06
CA ALA A 35 5.64 1.80 9.04
C ALA A 35 7.12 2.10 9.21
N ALA A 36 7.91 1.82 8.18
CA ALA A 36 9.35 1.99 8.17
C ALA A 36 9.83 2.77 6.94
N CYS A 37 10.88 3.58 7.10
CA CYS A 37 11.51 4.36 6.05
C CYS A 37 13.03 4.12 6.04
N PRO A 38 13.66 3.85 4.89
CA PRO A 38 15.11 3.72 4.80
C PRO A 38 15.84 4.88 5.46
N GLY A 39 16.87 4.54 6.25
CA GLY A 39 17.70 5.52 6.97
C GLY A 39 17.03 6.19 8.17
N LYS A 40 15.82 5.77 8.56
CA LYS A 40 15.09 6.32 9.71
C LYS A 40 14.75 5.26 10.75
N LYS A 41 14.54 5.70 11.99
CA LYS A 41 14.24 4.87 13.16
C LYS A 41 12.83 5.13 13.69
N THR A 42 12.36 4.22 14.52
CA THR A 42 11.15 4.42 15.33
C THR A 42 11.18 5.76 16.05
N GLY A 43 10.05 6.49 16.02
CA GLY A 43 9.89 7.81 16.63
C GLY A 43 10.28 8.98 15.71
N GLU A 44 11.07 8.75 14.65
CA GLU A 44 11.30 9.77 13.64
C GLU A 44 10.07 9.93 12.75
N ALA A 45 10.00 11.03 12.01
CA ALA A 45 8.89 11.31 11.11
C ALA A 45 9.34 11.42 9.65
N ILE A 46 8.43 11.08 8.76
CA ILE A 46 8.45 11.47 7.35
C ILE A 46 7.50 12.64 7.12
N ARG A 47 7.75 13.41 6.05
CA ARG A 47 6.85 14.45 5.56
C ARG A 47 6.00 13.86 4.46
N THR A 48 4.69 13.90 4.58
CA THR A 48 3.79 13.47 3.51
C THR A 48 3.53 14.62 2.53
N ALA A 49 2.96 14.29 1.37
CA ALA A 49 2.48 15.26 0.39
C ALA A 49 1.01 14.97 0.08
N ILE A 50 0.23 16.03 -0.16
CA ILE A 50 -1.15 15.94 -0.61
C ILE A 50 -1.16 16.14 -2.11
N HIS A 51 -1.67 15.16 -2.84
CA HIS A 51 -1.79 15.19 -4.29
C HIS A 51 -3.28 15.24 -4.66
N ASP A 52 -3.70 16.37 -5.24
CA ASP A 52 -5.08 16.62 -5.65
C ASP A 52 -5.22 16.63 -7.17
N PHE A 53 -6.38 16.17 -7.66
CA PHE A 53 -6.76 16.19 -9.08
C PHE A 53 -7.63 17.43 -9.33
N GLU A 54 -6.97 18.56 -9.60
CA GLU A 54 -7.61 19.89 -9.71
C GLU A 54 -8.01 20.24 -11.16
N GLY A 55 -7.86 19.31 -12.11
CA GLY A 55 -8.25 19.49 -13.53
C GLY A 55 -7.09 19.77 -14.49
N ASP A 56 -5.87 19.89 -13.97
CA ASP A 56 -4.65 19.98 -14.77
C ASP A 56 -4.28 18.63 -15.42
N GLN A 57 -3.29 18.64 -16.31
CA GLN A 57 -2.78 17.40 -16.92
C GLN A 57 -2.21 16.39 -15.93
N THR A 58 -1.82 16.88 -14.76
CA THR A 58 -1.27 16.07 -13.66
C THR A 58 -1.88 16.54 -12.33
N TYR A 59 -1.49 15.88 -11.26
CA TYR A 59 -1.90 16.29 -9.91
C TYR A 59 -1.10 17.49 -9.40
N SER A 60 -1.72 18.29 -8.53
CA SER A 60 -1.00 19.28 -7.72
C SER A 60 -0.28 18.59 -6.55
N GLU A 61 0.72 19.23 -5.97
CA GLU A 61 1.42 18.74 -4.77
C GLU A 61 1.48 19.86 -3.73
N LYS A 62 0.99 19.57 -2.53
CA LYS A 62 1.09 20.43 -1.35
C LYS A 62 1.71 19.64 -0.21
N ARG A 63 2.39 20.30 0.72
CA ARG A 63 2.88 19.66 1.93
C ARG A 63 1.71 19.12 2.77
N GLY A 64 1.79 17.82 3.14
CA GLY A 64 0.88 17.16 4.05
C GLY A 64 1.36 17.17 5.50
N HIS A 65 1.03 16.14 6.26
CA HIS A 65 1.36 15.97 7.67
C HIS A 65 2.79 15.45 7.90
N ASN A 66 3.21 15.44 9.14
CA ASN A 66 4.31 14.63 9.60
C ASN A 66 3.74 13.28 10.08
N PHE A 67 4.16 12.20 9.45
CA PHE A 67 3.78 10.85 9.85
C PHE A 67 4.91 10.24 10.67
N GLN A 68 4.61 9.85 11.93
CA GLN A 68 5.60 9.25 12.83
C GLN A 68 5.78 7.76 12.51
N LEU A 69 7.03 7.34 12.34
CA LEU A 69 7.41 5.96 12.14
C LEU A 69 7.33 5.16 13.45
N ASN A 70 6.87 3.93 13.37
CA ASN A 70 6.77 3.01 14.51
C ASN A 70 7.64 1.76 14.36
N ALA A 71 8.52 1.73 13.34
CA ALA A 71 9.50 0.68 13.16
C ALA A 71 10.83 1.25 12.62
N THR A 72 11.95 0.70 13.08
CA THR A 72 13.29 1.02 12.58
C THR A 72 13.56 0.21 11.34
N PHE A 73 13.90 0.87 10.20
CA PHE A 73 14.04 0.20 8.91
C PHE A 73 15.11 -0.91 8.92
N ASP A 74 16.27 -0.64 9.51
CA ASP A 74 17.40 -1.57 9.51
C ASP A 74 17.15 -2.82 10.38
N GLU A 75 16.14 -2.78 11.25
CA GLU A 75 15.73 -3.91 12.09
C GLU A 75 14.64 -4.77 11.46
N ILE A 76 14.14 -4.41 10.27
CA ILE A 76 13.07 -5.16 9.60
C ILE A 76 13.59 -6.54 9.15
N ARG A 77 12.93 -7.58 9.67
CA ARG A 77 13.09 -8.96 9.24
C ARG A 77 11.82 -9.40 8.51
N PRO A 78 11.85 -9.62 7.19
CA PRO A 78 10.65 -9.84 6.39
C PRO A 78 9.87 -11.10 6.76
N GLN A 79 10.55 -12.10 7.36
CA GLN A 79 9.88 -13.31 7.86
C GLN A 79 8.92 -13.03 9.02
N ASP A 80 9.11 -11.93 9.76
CA ASP A 80 8.27 -11.56 10.91
C ASP A 80 6.94 -10.90 10.48
N TYR A 81 6.71 -10.70 9.18
CA TYR A 81 5.54 -10.02 8.65
C TYR A 81 4.73 -10.94 7.75
N ASP A 82 3.41 -10.74 7.78
CA ASP A 82 2.43 -11.50 7.01
C ASP A 82 2.10 -10.85 5.66
N ALA A 83 2.29 -9.53 5.53
CA ALA A 83 1.93 -8.78 4.34
C ALA A 83 2.75 -7.50 4.17
N LEU A 84 2.74 -6.93 2.95
CA LEU A 84 3.42 -5.70 2.56
C LEU A 84 2.43 -4.68 2.02
N VAL A 85 2.57 -3.41 2.41
CA VAL A 85 1.83 -2.26 1.85
C VAL A 85 2.84 -1.26 1.26
N LEU A 86 2.58 -0.84 0.03
CA LEU A 86 3.39 0.11 -0.74
C LEU A 86 2.53 1.30 -1.17
N PRO A 87 2.47 2.38 -0.37
CA PRO A 87 1.82 3.63 -0.74
C PRO A 87 2.53 4.34 -1.90
N GLY A 88 1.85 5.31 -2.49
CA GLY A 88 2.39 6.12 -3.58
C GLY A 88 2.88 7.50 -3.15
N GLY A 89 2.55 8.53 -3.93
CA GLY A 89 3.20 9.82 -3.91
C GLY A 89 4.58 9.76 -4.57
N ARG A 90 5.48 10.69 -4.25
CA ARG A 90 6.86 10.70 -4.77
C ARG A 90 7.83 9.73 -4.07
N ALA A 91 7.50 9.30 -2.86
CA ALA A 91 8.39 8.43 -2.08
C ALA A 91 8.87 7.17 -2.85
N PRO A 92 8.02 6.46 -3.61
CA PRO A 92 8.44 5.29 -4.40
C PRO A 92 9.58 5.55 -5.39
N GLU A 93 9.69 6.77 -5.95
CA GLU A 93 10.80 7.14 -6.86
C GLU A 93 12.17 6.96 -6.19
N TYR A 94 12.26 7.24 -4.89
CA TYR A 94 13.49 7.09 -4.10
C TYR A 94 13.59 5.75 -3.42
N LEU A 95 12.48 5.22 -2.88
CA LEU A 95 12.47 3.93 -2.18
C LEU A 95 13.00 2.81 -3.08
N ARG A 96 12.63 2.81 -4.35
CA ARG A 96 13.09 1.81 -5.35
C ARG A 96 14.59 1.86 -5.65
N LEU A 97 15.29 2.92 -5.26
CA LEU A 97 16.76 3.02 -5.41
C LEU A 97 17.49 2.34 -4.26
N THR A 98 16.79 1.95 -3.20
CA THR A 98 17.37 1.30 -2.01
C THR A 98 17.37 -0.21 -2.21
N PRO A 99 18.53 -0.89 -2.33
CA PRO A 99 18.59 -2.34 -2.57
C PRO A 99 17.78 -3.14 -1.54
N ARG A 100 17.83 -2.75 -0.28
CA ARG A 100 17.11 -3.43 0.80
C ARG A 100 15.59 -3.34 0.64
N VAL A 101 15.04 -2.26 0.12
CA VAL A 101 13.60 -2.14 -0.22
C VAL A 101 13.23 -3.17 -1.28
N LEU A 102 14.05 -3.33 -2.31
CA LEU A 102 13.80 -4.31 -3.37
C LEU A 102 13.92 -5.75 -2.87
N GLU A 103 14.88 -6.04 -1.99
CA GLU A 103 15.02 -7.35 -1.33
C GLU A 103 13.79 -7.70 -0.50
N LEU A 104 13.33 -6.75 0.34
CA LEU A 104 12.11 -6.92 1.12
C LEU A 104 10.91 -7.20 0.20
N THR A 105 10.74 -6.42 -0.86
CA THR A 105 9.65 -6.57 -1.82
C THR A 105 9.68 -7.95 -2.50
N ARG A 106 10.84 -8.42 -2.95
CA ARG A 106 11.00 -9.76 -3.53
C ARG A 106 10.64 -10.85 -2.54
N HIS A 107 11.06 -10.73 -1.28
CA HIS A 107 10.72 -11.70 -0.24
C HIS A 107 9.20 -11.93 -0.13
N PHE A 108 8.40 -10.86 -0.10
CA PHE A 108 6.93 -10.98 -0.03
C PHE A 108 6.36 -11.60 -1.31
N ALA A 109 6.86 -11.22 -2.47
CA ALA A 109 6.42 -11.78 -3.75
C ALA A 109 6.74 -13.28 -3.86
N ASP A 110 7.99 -13.66 -3.57
CA ASP A 110 8.49 -15.03 -3.70
C ASP A 110 7.86 -15.97 -2.65
N SER A 111 7.56 -15.46 -1.47
CA SER A 111 6.88 -16.22 -0.41
C SER A 111 5.35 -16.28 -0.56
N GLY A 112 4.78 -15.68 -1.61
CA GLY A 112 3.34 -15.65 -1.84
C GLY A 112 2.55 -14.86 -0.80
N LYS A 113 3.21 -14.04 0.02
CA LYS A 113 2.55 -13.20 1.02
C LYS A 113 1.77 -12.06 0.35
N PRO A 114 0.63 -11.64 0.93
CA PRO A 114 -0.16 -10.53 0.41
C PRO A 114 0.64 -9.24 0.23
N ILE A 115 0.47 -8.60 -0.93
CA ILE A 115 1.05 -7.29 -1.25
C ILE A 115 -0.08 -6.36 -1.68
N ALA A 116 -0.20 -5.21 -1.03
CA ALA A 116 -1.08 -4.13 -1.47
C ALA A 116 -0.23 -2.94 -1.93
N ALA A 117 -0.39 -2.54 -3.20
CA ALA A 117 0.32 -1.41 -3.78
C ALA A 117 -0.66 -0.45 -4.45
N ILE A 118 -0.42 0.85 -4.31
CA ILE A 118 -1.31 1.87 -4.85
C ILE A 118 -0.50 2.97 -5.53
N CYS A 119 -1.08 3.57 -6.59
CA CYS A 119 -0.54 4.76 -7.24
C CYS A 119 0.90 4.52 -7.76
N HIS A 120 1.86 5.31 -7.28
CA HIS A 120 3.28 5.16 -7.60
C HIS A 120 3.97 4.02 -6.82
N GLY A 121 3.32 3.41 -5.84
CA GLY A 121 3.86 2.24 -5.12
C GLY A 121 4.23 1.07 -6.04
N LEU A 122 3.56 0.97 -7.21
CA LEU A 122 3.86 -0.03 -8.24
C LEU A 122 5.28 0.13 -8.86
N GLN A 123 5.90 1.29 -8.76
CA GLN A 123 7.29 1.52 -9.19
C GLN A 123 8.28 0.65 -8.41
N ILE A 124 8.00 0.40 -7.12
CA ILE A 124 8.83 -0.47 -6.30
C ILE A 124 8.73 -1.92 -6.79
N LEU A 125 7.52 -2.38 -7.11
CA LEU A 125 7.28 -3.72 -7.68
C LEU A 125 7.94 -3.87 -9.06
N SER A 126 7.86 -2.84 -9.91
CA SER A 126 8.52 -2.80 -11.21
C SER A 126 10.04 -2.93 -11.06
N ALA A 127 10.65 -2.11 -10.19
CA ALA A 127 12.09 -2.14 -9.94
C ALA A 127 12.57 -3.45 -9.26
N ALA A 128 11.72 -4.06 -8.43
CA ALA A 128 11.99 -5.36 -7.83
C ALA A 128 11.91 -6.53 -8.83
N GLY A 129 11.34 -6.32 -10.03
CA GLY A 129 11.22 -7.33 -11.08
C GLY A 129 10.13 -8.37 -10.80
N VAL A 130 9.14 -8.06 -9.97
CA VAL A 130 8.12 -9.02 -9.51
C VAL A 130 6.78 -8.90 -10.24
N LEU A 131 6.69 -8.07 -11.28
CA LEU A 131 5.44 -7.84 -12.04
C LEU A 131 5.28 -8.71 -13.29
N LYS A 132 6.30 -9.47 -13.68
CA LYS A 132 6.23 -10.27 -14.91
C LYS A 132 5.03 -11.23 -14.90
N GLY A 133 4.13 -11.05 -15.90
CA GLY A 133 2.91 -11.83 -16.04
C GLY A 133 1.78 -11.48 -15.06
N ARG A 134 1.99 -10.58 -14.12
CA ARG A 134 0.98 -10.16 -13.14
C ARG A 134 0.04 -9.13 -13.77
N THR A 135 -1.25 -9.26 -13.48
CA THR A 135 -2.26 -8.26 -13.86
C THR A 135 -2.43 -7.25 -12.73
N CYS A 136 -2.19 -5.98 -13.03
CA CYS A 136 -2.28 -4.92 -12.02
C CYS A 136 -2.65 -3.56 -12.64
N THR A 137 -2.93 -2.61 -11.78
CA THR A 137 -3.13 -1.21 -12.11
C THR A 137 -2.22 -0.32 -11.26
N ALA A 138 -2.05 0.91 -11.68
CA ALA A 138 -1.21 1.92 -11.04
C ALA A 138 -1.75 3.31 -11.38
N TYR A 139 -1.17 4.36 -10.82
CA TYR A 139 -1.36 5.70 -11.36
C TYR A 139 -1.09 5.68 -12.88
N PRO A 140 -1.91 6.33 -13.72
CA PRO A 140 -1.82 6.19 -15.18
C PRO A 140 -0.41 6.43 -15.76
N ALA A 141 0.32 7.42 -15.23
CA ALA A 141 1.69 7.72 -15.68
C ALA A 141 2.72 6.63 -15.35
N VAL A 142 2.41 5.73 -14.39
CA VAL A 142 3.23 4.56 -14.02
C VAL A 142 2.93 3.35 -14.92
N GLY A 143 1.79 3.36 -15.64
CA GLY A 143 1.37 2.26 -16.51
C GLY A 143 2.42 1.80 -17.53
N PRO A 144 3.10 2.72 -18.26
CA PRO A 144 4.19 2.35 -19.16
C PRO A 144 5.34 1.62 -18.47
N GLU A 145 5.70 2.01 -17.23
CA GLU A 145 6.75 1.37 -16.44
C GLU A 145 6.34 -0.05 -16.01
N VAL A 146 5.09 -0.23 -15.56
CA VAL A 146 4.53 -1.55 -15.25
C VAL A 146 4.60 -2.48 -16.46
N SER A 147 4.23 -1.97 -17.64
CA SER A 147 4.27 -2.74 -18.89
C SER A 147 5.70 -3.10 -19.28
N ALA A 148 6.64 -2.17 -19.14
CA ALA A 148 8.07 -2.40 -19.41
C ALA A 148 8.68 -3.46 -18.46
N ALA A 149 8.18 -3.55 -17.23
CA ALA A 149 8.54 -4.58 -16.26
C ALA A 149 7.87 -5.95 -16.53
N GLY A 150 7.12 -6.08 -17.63
CA GLY A 150 6.44 -7.32 -18.03
C GLY A 150 5.09 -7.56 -17.34
N GLY A 151 4.55 -6.56 -16.66
CA GLY A 151 3.22 -6.59 -16.07
C GLY A 151 2.10 -6.32 -17.09
N ASN A 152 0.94 -6.91 -16.86
CA ASN A 152 -0.28 -6.67 -17.63
C ASN A 152 -1.02 -5.46 -17.03
N TYR A 153 -0.57 -4.25 -17.35
CA TYR A 153 -1.22 -3.03 -16.88
C TYR A 153 -2.65 -2.92 -17.37
N LYS A 154 -3.56 -2.60 -16.47
CA LYS A 154 -4.97 -2.32 -16.76
C LYS A 154 -5.34 -0.91 -16.32
N ALA A 155 -5.74 -0.08 -17.27
CA ALA A 155 -6.40 1.18 -16.96
C ALA A 155 -7.83 0.87 -16.48
N ILE A 156 -8.17 1.31 -15.28
CA ILE A 156 -9.48 1.15 -14.66
C ILE A 156 -9.95 2.47 -14.07
N PRO A 157 -11.24 2.63 -13.70
CA PRO A 157 -11.73 3.79 -12.96
C PRO A 157 -10.90 4.04 -11.69
N VAL A 158 -10.72 5.34 -11.36
CA VAL A 158 -9.81 5.78 -10.30
C VAL A 158 -10.20 5.29 -8.90
N ASP A 159 -11.46 4.93 -8.71
CA ASP A 159 -12.07 4.42 -7.47
C ASP A 159 -12.12 2.88 -7.37
N GLN A 160 -11.50 2.19 -8.33
CA GLN A 160 -11.49 0.73 -8.38
C GLN A 160 -10.12 0.13 -8.07
N ALA A 161 -10.10 -1.16 -7.77
CA ALA A 161 -8.88 -1.92 -7.50
C ALA A 161 -8.90 -3.29 -8.21
N ILE A 162 -7.71 -3.83 -8.49
CA ILE A 162 -7.50 -5.15 -9.09
C ILE A 162 -6.90 -6.09 -8.04
N VAL A 163 -7.34 -7.35 -8.05
CA VAL A 163 -6.71 -8.46 -7.35
C VAL A 163 -6.16 -9.43 -8.38
N ASP A 164 -4.90 -9.80 -8.24
CA ASP A 164 -4.25 -10.89 -8.97
C ASP A 164 -3.53 -11.78 -7.95
N GLY A 165 -4.18 -12.87 -7.57
CA GLY A 165 -3.69 -13.75 -6.51
C GLY A 165 -3.46 -12.99 -5.20
N ASN A 166 -2.20 -12.89 -4.78
CA ASN A 166 -1.80 -12.19 -3.57
C ASN A 166 -1.49 -10.68 -3.76
N LEU A 167 -1.59 -10.16 -4.97
CA LEU A 167 -1.36 -8.75 -5.27
C LEU A 167 -2.68 -7.99 -5.38
N VAL A 168 -2.83 -6.94 -4.59
CA VAL A 168 -3.94 -5.99 -4.68
C VAL A 168 -3.39 -4.63 -5.12
N SER A 169 -3.88 -4.10 -6.22
CA SER A 169 -3.39 -2.83 -6.77
C SER A 169 -4.51 -1.84 -7.07
N ALA A 170 -4.21 -0.54 -6.97
CA ALA A 170 -5.17 0.53 -7.24
C ALA A 170 -4.49 1.75 -7.89
N PRO A 171 -5.25 2.59 -8.65
CA PRO A 171 -4.67 3.74 -9.35
C PRO A 171 -4.27 4.90 -8.44
N ALA A 172 -5.09 5.24 -7.44
CA ALA A 172 -4.89 6.37 -6.56
C ALA A 172 -5.83 6.31 -5.34
N TRP A 173 -5.66 7.23 -4.38
CA TRP A 173 -6.39 7.29 -3.11
C TRP A 173 -7.94 7.24 -3.21
N PRO A 174 -8.64 7.66 -4.28
CA PRO A 174 -10.09 7.45 -4.37
C PRO A 174 -10.52 5.99 -4.33
N ALA A 175 -9.59 5.07 -4.67
CA ALA A 175 -9.83 3.63 -4.63
C ALA A 175 -9.74 3.01 -3.22
N HIS A 176 -9.37 3.75 -2.18
CA HIS A 176 -9.14 3.19 -0.84
C HIS A 176 -10.27 2.28 -0.34
N PRO A 177 -11.57 2.63 -0.49
CA PRO A 177 -12.63 1.75 -0.01
C PRO A 177 -12.57 0.37 -0.65
N GLN A 178 -12.40 0.32 -1.96
CA GLN A 178 -12.35 -0.95 -2.70
C GLN A 178 -11.01 -1.67 -2.52
N TRP A 179 -9.91 -0.93 -2.56
CA TRP A 179 -8.56 -1.46 -2.41
C TRP A 179 -8.35 -2.10 -1.04
N LEU A 180 -8.77 -1.42 0.04
CA LEU A 180 -8.66 -1.94 1.41
C LEU A 180 -9.61 -3.13 1.62
N ALA A 181 -10.85 -3.08 1.12
CA ALA A 181 -11.76 -4.22 1.22
C ALA A 181 -11.17 -5.48 0.58
N LYS A 182 -10.64 -5.36 -0.65
CA LYS A 182 -9.98 -6.47 -1.36
C LYS A 182 -8.71 -6.94 -0.65
N PHE A 183 -7.94 -6.03 -0.05
CA PHE A 183 -6.75 -6.40 0.70
C PHE A 183 -7.11 -7.15 1.99
N LEU A 184 -8.14 -6.71 2.70
CA LEU A 184 -8.66 -7.43 3.88
C LEU A 184 -9.14 -8.85 3.52
N ASP A 185 -9.83 -9.01 2.38
CA ASP A 185 -10.23 -10.33 1.88
C ASP A 185 -9.01 -11.24 1.64
N VAL A 186 -7.98 -10.73 0.97
CA VAL A 186 -6.72 -11.48 0.73
C VAL A 186 -5.99 -11.81 2.04
N LEU A 187 -6.09 -10.95 3.05
CA LEU A 187 -5.57 -11.21 4.41
C LEU A 187 -6.40 -12.24 5.20
N GLY A 188 -7.60 -12.60 4.70
CA GLY A 188 -8.56 -13.45 5.41
C GLY A 188 -9.27 -12.73 6.54
N THR A 189 -9.42 -11.41 6.45
CA THR A 189 -10.13 -10.57 7.42
C THR A 189 -11.51 -10.26 6.87
N HIS A 190 -12.56 -10.65 7.61
CA HIS A 190 -13.95 -10.45 7.20
C HIS A 190 -14.66 -9.52 8.18
N ILE A 191 -15.35 -8.50 7.64
CA ILE A 191 -16.21 -7.58 8.39
C ILE A 191 -17.65 -8.05 8.20
N SER A 192 -18.36 -8.35 9.30
CA SER A 192 -19.76 -8.72 9.29
C SER A 192 -20.62 -7.65 9.92
N HIS A 193 -21.81 -7.42 9.36
CA HIS A 193 -22.80 -6.45 9.86
C HIS A 193 -23.99 -7.21 10.45
N GLU A 194 -23.82 -7.75 11.65
CA GLU A 194 -24.92 -8.39 12.38
C GLU A 194 -25.61 -7.41 13.30
N LYS A 195 -26.96 -7.45 13.34
CA LYS A 195 -27.70 -6.68 14.35
C LYS A 195 -27.34 -7.22 15.75
N PRO A 196 -27.02 -6.36 16.72
CA PRO A 196 -26.86 -6.76 18.12
C PRO A 196 -28.09 -7.52 18.61
N ALA A 197 -27.89 -8.52 19.46
CA ALA A 197 -28.98 -9.38 19.95
C ALA A 197 -30.14 -8.58 20.59
N ALA A 198 -29.83 -7.48 21.29
CA ALA A 198 -30.82 -6.59 21.88
C ALA A 198 -31.71 -5.86 20.85
N LEU A 199 -31.21 -5.62 19.62
CA LEU A 199 -31.97 -5.00 18.53
C LEU A 199 -32.73 -6.04 17.70
N ARG A 200 -32.39 -7.32 17.79
CA ARG A 200 -33.15 -8.42 17.16
C ARG A 200 -34.43 -8.73 17.94
N ALA A 201 -34.47 -8.52 19.26
CA ALA A 201 -35.62 -8.76 20.13
C ALA A 201 -36.65 -7.64 20.07
N ALA A 202 -36.36 -6.49 19.44
CA ALA A 202 -37.24 -5.31 19.33
C ALA A 202 -37.87 -5.14 17.93
N SER A 203 -37.61 -6.07 17.01
CA SER A 203 -38.19 -6.13 15.66
C SER A 203 -39.07 -7.36 15.48
#